data_0c574baa3d21921ad7db8ca91e84dce1
#
_entry.id   0c574baa3d21921ad7db8ca91e84dce1
#
_cell.length_a   1.000
_cell.length_b   1.000
_cell.length_c   1.000
_cell.angle_alpha   90.00
_cell.angle_beta   90.00
_cell.angle_gamma   90.00
#
_symmetry.space_group_name_H-M   'P 1'
#
loop_
_entity.id
_entity.type
_entity.pdbx_description
1 polymer ?
#
loop_
_entity_poly.entity_id
_entity_poly.type
_entity_poly.pdbx_seq_one_letter_code
_entity_poly.pdbx_strand_id
1 'polypeptide(L)'
;MSEINKKKYIKLFQTVCEAPVNAPKEAFNLHDWVFTLSDRDYQTTARGHIGAGSSIHTDGTQTSVNVESVGGNLLVQHYVAEVKEPDYVKMVSMSDLWLMKLVHVVVKVTWEMRLISVSDSECKFQNTVLVEHPNFIMKILSALALGGYFVRKHNEEETPLFAENLYKRTFKENE
;
A
#
# COMPACT_ATOMS: atom_id res chain seq x y z
N MET A 1 -32.99 -6.68 12.09
CA MET A 1 -31.56 -7.02 11.99
C MET A 1 -31.34 -7.53 10.56
N SER A 2 -30.88 -6.69 9.66
CA SER A 2 -30.67 -7.05 8.26
C SER A 2 -29.38 -7.91 8.20
N GLU A 3 -29.50 -9.12 7.65
CA GLU A 3 -28.38 -9.95 7.23
C GLU A 3 -27.59 -9.16 6.17
N ILE A 4 -26.53 -8.50 6.59
CA ILE A 4 -25.55 -7.95 5.66
C ILE A 4 -24.90 -9.16 5.00
N ASN A 5 -25.34 -9.43 3.77
CA ASN A 5 -24.80 -10.46 2.90
C ASN A 5 -23.28 -10.17 2.74
N LYS A 6 -22.42 -10.83 3.52
CA LYS A 6 -20.97 -10.69 3.45
C LYS A 6 -20.52 -11.17 2.07
N LYS A 7 -20.44 -10.26 1.09
CA LYS A 7 -19.86 -10.58 -0.22
C LYS A 7 -18.50 -11.25 0.02
N LYS A 8 -18.38 -12.50 -0.43
CA LYS A 8 -17.11 -13.22 -0.35
C LYS A 8 -16.16 -12.63 -1.40
N TYR A 9 -15.10 -11.98 -0.95
CA TYR A 9 -14.05 -11.50 -1.83
C TYR A 9 -13.13 -12.63 -2.25
N ILE A 10 -12.69 -12.59 -3.50
CA ILE A 10 -11.82 -13.59 -4.12
C ILE A 10 -10.50 -12.89 -4.43
N LYS A 11 -9.40 -13.47 -4.00
CA LYS A 11 -8.07 -12.97 -4.32
C LYS A 11 -7.84 -12.98 -5.84
N LEU A 12 -7.58 -11.80 -6.40
CA LEU A 12 -7.14 -11.65 -7.77
C LEU A 12 -5.63 -11.94 -7.83
N PHE A 13 -4.84 -11.24 -7.05
CA PHE A 13 -3.40 -11.45 -6.90
C PHE A 13 -2.90 -10.87 -5.57
N GLN A 14 -1.68 -11.23 -5.22
CA GLN A 14 -0.95 -10.73 -4.07
C GLN A 14 0.53 -10.63 -4.43
N THR A 15 1.17 -9.57 -3.99
CA THR A 15 2.62 -9.38 -4.11
C THR A 15 3.20 -9.14 -2.73
N VAL A 16 4.42 -9.63 -2.51
CA VAL A 16 5.22 -9.38 -1.31
C VAL A 16 6.62 -9.04 -1.78
N CYS A 17 7.10 -7.86 -1.37
CA CYS A 17 8.46 -7.42 -1.64
C CYS A 17 9.15 -7.03 -0.34
N GLU A 18 10.46 -7.18 -0.29
CA GLU A 18 11.28 -6.85 0.89
C GLU A 18 12.46 -5.98 0.47
N ALA A 19 12.84 -5.06 1.34
CA ALA A 19 14.05 -4.26 1.20
C ALA A 19 14.82 -4.24 2.54
N PRO A 20 16.16 -4.33 2.53
CA PRO A 20 16.96 -4.22 3.74
C PRO A 20 16.94 -2.78 4.27
N VAL A 21 17.03 -2.65 5.60
CA VAL A 21 17.14 -1.39 6.31
C VAL A 21 18.25 -1.54 7.36
N ASN A 22 19.27 -0.71 7.27
CA ASN A 22 20.48 -0.77 8.12
C ASN A 22 20.25 -0.09 9.48
N ALA A 23 19.23 -0.53 10.20
CA ALA A 23 18.90 -0.11 11.56
C ALA A 23 17.97 -1.15 12.22
N PRO A 24 17.94 -1.24 13.55
CA PRO A 24 16.99 -2.09 14.25
C PRO A 24 15.55 -1.61 14.02
N LYS A 25 14.59 -2.52 13.98
CA LYS A 25 13.19 -2.17 13.73
C LYS A 25 12.60 -1.22 14.78
N GLU A 26 13.10 -1.28 16.01
CA GLU A 26 12.70 -0.46 17.15
C GLU A 26 13.05 1.03 16.97
N ALA A 27 13.92 1.36 16.02
CA ALA A 27 14.24 2.75 15.67
C ALA A 27 13.13 3.45 14.88
N PHE A 28 12.17 2.70 14.37
CA PHE A 28 11.16 3.20 13.43
C PHE A 28 9.75 3.17 14.03
N ASN A 29 8.88 4.03 13.48
CA ASN A 29 7.46 3.99 13.69
C ASN A 29 6.75 4.05 12.32
N LEU A 30 6.37 2.89 11.78
CA LEU A 30 5.70 2.78 10.49
C LEU A 30 4.36 3.52 10.44
N HIS A 31 3.62 3.51 11.55
CA HIS A 31 2.35 4.22 11.63
C HIS A 31 2.56 5.73 11.43
N ASP A 32 3.45 6.33 12.18
CA ASP A 32 3.72 7.77 12.09
C ASP A 32 4.30 8.11 10.70
N TRP A 33 5.22 7.28 10.20
CA TRP A 33 5.80 7.48 8.89
C TRP A 33 4.76 7.51 7.77
N VAL A 34 3.88 6.51 7.67
CA VAL A 34 2.91 6.40 6.57
C VAL A 34 1.85 7.50 6.59
N PHE A 35 1.40 7.92 7.80
CA PHE A 35 0.39 8.98 7.94
C PHE A 35 0.96 10.40 7.92
N THR A 36 2.28 10.56 7.97
CA THR A 36 2.97 11.83 7.77
C THR A 36 3.74 11.91 6.45
N LEU A 37 3.64 10.85 5.62
CA LEU A 37 4.26 10.85 4.29
C LEU A 37 3.65 11.97 3.45
N SER A 38 4.49 12.91 3.00
CA SER A 38 4.01 14.03 2.18
C SER A 38 3.66 13.56 0.76
N ASP A 39 2.80 14.32 0.09
CA ASP A 39 2.50 14.13 -1.33
C ASP A 39 3.78 14.04 -2.19
N ARG A 40 4.72 14.96 -1.93
CA ARG A 40 6.01 14.98 -2.63
C ARG A 40 6.85 13.73 -2.37
N ASP A 41 6.92 13.27 -1.12
CA ASP A 41 7.68 12.06 -0.77
C ASP A 41 7.07 10.84 -1.45
N TYR A 42 5.74 10.72 -1.41
CA TYR A 42 5.04 9.64 -2.09
C TYR A 42 5.34 9.61 -3.59
N GLN A 43 5.28 10.75 -4.27
CA GLN A 43 5.58 10.86 -5.71
C GLN A 43 7.01 10.42 -6.06
N THR A 44 7.96 10.52 -5.12
CA THR A 44 9.36 10.11 -5.35
C THR A 44 9.61 8.61 -5.13
N THR A 45 8.67 7.87 -4.57
CA THR A 45 8.85 6.46 -4.21
C THR A 45 8.45 5.46 -5.30
N ALA A 46 7.82 5.89 -6.37
CA ALA A 46 7.67 5.13 -7.61
C ALA A 46 7.24 6.04 -8.77
N ARG A 47 7.59 5.66 -10.00
CA ARG A 47 7.21 6.42 -11.21
C ARG A 47 5.69 6.47 -11.44
N GLY A 48 4.98 5.49 -10.91
CA GLY A 48 3.53 5.39 -11.02
C GLY A 48 2.77 6.28 -10.04
N HIS A 49 3.43 6.79 -8.98
CA HIS A 49 2.79 7.60 -7.94
C HIS A 49 2.45 9.00 -8.47
N ILE A 50 1.20 9.40 -8.28
CA ILE A 50 0.66 10.67 -8.78
C ILE A 50 0.41 11.63 -7.63
N GLY A 51 -0.09 11.11 -6.49
CA GLY A 51 -0.34 11.94 -5.32
C GLY A 51 -0.82 11.14 -4.13
N ALA A 52 -0.61 11.70 -2.94
CA ALA A 52 -1.11 11.15 -1.68
C ALA A 52 -1.51 12.25 -0.71
N GLY A 53 -2.43 11.90 0.20
CA GLY A 53 -2.81 12.74 1.31
C GLY A 53 -3.41 11.92 2.43
N SER A 54 -3.25 12.38 3.67
CA SER A 54 -3.82 11.73 4.85
C SER A 54 -4.72 12.70 5.63
N SER A 55 -5.68 12.15 6.36
CA SER A 55 -6.54 12.91 7.27
C SER A 55 -6.94 12.08 8.47
N ILE A 56 -7.38 12.78 9.52
CA ILE A 56 -7.96 12.18 10.71
C ILE A 56 -9.39 12.71 10.81
N HIS A 57 -10.38 11.79 10.79
CA HIS A 57 -11.78 12.12 10.99
C HIS A 57 -12.07 12.53 12.44
N THR A 58 -13.22 13.15 12.68
CA THR A 58 -13.64 13.60 14.03
C THR A 58 -13.79 12.48 15.05
N ASP A 59 -13.99 11.25 14.60
CA ASP A 59 -14.04 10.03 15.42
C ASP A 59 -12.66 9.39 15.66
N GLY A 60 -11.57 10.02 15.18
CA GLY A 60 -10.19 9.53 15.29
C GLY A 60 -9.79 8.51 14.20
N THR A 61 -10.67 8.22 13.25
CA THR A 61 -10.33 7.32 12.13
C THR A 61 -9.28 7.96 11.23
N GLN A 62 -8.14 7.31 11.07
CA GLN A 62 -7.09 7.74 10.16
C GLN A 62 -7.32 7.16 8.77
N THR A 63 -7.26 8.03 7.78
CA THR A 63 -7.45 7.70 6.36
C THR A 63 -6.32 8.26 5.53
N SER A 64 -6.03 7.58 4.42
CA SER A 64 -5.11 8.06 3.39
C SER A 64 -5.76 7.88 2.02
N VAL A 65 -5.52 8.84 1.14
CA VAL A 65 -5.87 8.71 -0.28
C VAL A 65 -4.58 8.67 -1.08
N ASN A 66 -4.41 7.61 -1.87
CA ASN A 66 -3.29 7.46 -2.77
C ASN A 66 -3.81 7.37 -4.20
N VAL A 67 -3.12 8.06 -5.11
CA VAL A 67 -3.42 8.05 -6.54
C VAL A 67 -2.19 7.57 -7.28
N GLU A 68 -2.36 6.53 -8.10
CA GLU A 68 -1.26 5.94 -8.84
C GLU A 68 -1.68 5.41 -10.23
N SER A 69 -0.71 5.25 -11.10
CA SER A 69 -0.88 4.63 -12.41
C SER A 69 -0.02 3.37 -12.51
N VAL A 70 -0.67 2.22 -12.57
CA VAL A 70 -0.01 0.90 -12.62
C VAL A 70 -0.42 0.16 -13.89
N GLY A 71 0.56 -0.15 -14.75
CA GLY A 71 0.29 -0.86 -16.00
C GLY A 71 -0.68 -0.13 -16.94
N GLY A 72 -0.67 1.22 -16.93
CA GLY A 72 -1.57 2.05 -17.74
C GLY A 72 -2.97 2.26 -17.14
N ASN A 73 -3.26 1.64 -15.99
CA ASN A 73 -4.51 1.81 -15.26
C ASN A 73 -4.35 2.92 -14.22
N LEU A 74 -5.41 3.70 -13.98
CA LEU A 74 -5.44 4.67 -12.88
C LEU A 74 -6.12 4.03 -11.67
N LEU A 75 -5.49 4.16 -10.52
CA LEU A 75 -6.00 3.67 -9.23
C LEU A 75 -6.14 4.83 -8.25
N VAL A 76 -7.31 4.98 -7.67
CA VAL A 76 -7.58 5.90 -6.56
C VAL A 76 -7.95 5.07 -5.34
N GLN A 77 -7.11 5.12 -4.32
CA GLN A 77 -7.22 4.26 -3.15
C GLN A 77 -7.65 5.10 -1.95
N HIS A 78 -8.71 4.66 -1.27
CA HIS A 78 -9.26 5.31 -0.08
C HIS A 78 -9.00 4.42 1.14
N TYR A 79 -7.80 4.53 1.69
CA TYR A 79 -7.36 3.67 2.77
C TYR A 79 -7.92 4.06 4.12
N VAL A 80 -8.31 3.04 4.89
CA VAL A 80 -8.60 3.13 6.32
C VAL A 80 -7.60 2.21 7.05
N ALA A 81 -6.97 2.71 8.10
CA ALA A 81 -6.04 1.92 8.89
C ALA A 81 -6.78 0.94 9.81
N GLU A 82 -6.54 -0.37 9.62
CA GLU A 82 -7.05 -1.44 10.48
C GLU A 82 -6.05 -1.82 11.59
N VAL A 83 -4.74 -1.74 11.33
CA VAL A 83 -3.67 -1.99 12.30
C VAL A 83 -2.69 -0.82 12.27
N LYS A 84 -2.27 -0.34 13.45
CA LYS A 84 -1.48 0.88 13.65
C LYS A 84 -0.37 0.65 14.68
N GLU A 85 0.44 -0.38 14.45
CA GLU A 85 1.59 -0.71 15.30
C GLU A 85 2.87 -0.05 14.78
N PRO A 86 3.85 0.21 15.65
CA PRO A 86 5.12 0.80 15.20
C PRO A 86 5.87 -0.02 14.14
N ASP A 87 5.74 -1.34 14.17
CA ASP A 87 6.41 -2.27 13.25
C ASP A 87 5.44 -2.99 12.30
N TYR A 88 4.14 -2.69 12.39
CA TYR A 88 3.12 -3.26 11.49
C TYR A 88 1.95 -2.30 11.25
N VAL A 89 1.75 -1.95 10.00
CA VAL A 89 0.59 -1.17 9.54
C VAL A 89 -0.18 -1.98 8.51
N LYS A 90 -1.51 -2.03 8.69
CA LYS A 90 -2.43 -2.61 7.71
C LYS A 90 -3.50 -1.60 7.35
N MET A 91 -3.61 -1.32 6.08
CA MET A 91 -4.61 -0.41 5.51
C MET A 91 -5.49 -1.14 4.49
N VAL A 92 -6.77 -0.84 4.49
CA VAL A 92 -7.75 -1.43 3.57
C VAL A 92 -8.47 -0.32 2.82
N SER A 93 -8.62 -0.49 1.51
CA SER A 93 -9.29 0.43 0.61
C SER A 93 -10.31 -0.28 -0.28
N MET A 94 -11.47 0.33 -0.44
CA MET A 94 -12.33 0.10 -1.60
C MET A 94 -11.91 1.09 -2.67
N SER A 95 -11.06 0.63 -3.58
CA SER A 95 -10.33 1.46 -4.54
C SER A 95 -11.06 1.57 -5.87
N ASP A 96 -11.08 2.76 -6.43
CA ASP A 96 -11.56 3.04 -7.77
C ASP A 96 -10.46 2.73 -8.78
N LEU A 97 -10.65 1.66 -9.56
CA LEU A 97 -9.74 1.23 -10.62
C LEU A 97 -10.32 1.60 -11.98
N TRP A 98 -9.62 2.43 -12.73
CA TRP A 98 -9.94 2.79 -14.11
C TRP A 98 -9.03 2.02 -15.07
N LEU A 99 -9.55 0.90 -15.59
CA LEU A 99 -8.84 0.05 -16.57
C LEU A 99 -8.63 0.85 -17.86
N MET A 100 -7.36 0.98 -18.26
CA MET A 100 -6.93 1.79 -19.41
C MET A 100 -7.52 3.21 -19.42
N LYS A 101 -7.88 3.73 -18.22
CA LYS A 101 -8.55 5.02 -17.99
C LYS A 101 -9.95 5.13 -18.61
N LEU A 102 -10.57 4.02 -18.99
CA LEU A 102 -11.88 3.97 -19.69
C LEU A 102 -12.96 3.22 -18.90
N VAL A 103 -12.63 2.09 -18.28
CA VAL A 103 -13.63 1.24 -17.60
C VAL A 103 -13.42 1.32 -16.10
N HIS A 104 -14.42 1.79 -15.39
CA HIS A 104 -14.41 1.90 -13.92
C HIS A 104 -14.79 0.57 -13.27
N VAL A 105 -14.00 0.13 -12.33
CA VAL A 105 -14.23 -1.05 -11.48
C VAL A 105 -13.81 -0.73 -10.05
N VAL A 106 -14.57 -1.21 -9.07
CA VAL A 106 -14.18 -1.09 -7.65
C VAL A 106 -13.51 -2.39 -7.23
N VAL A 107 -12.31 -2.29 -6.69
CA VAL A 107 -11.54 -3.42 -6.14
C VAL A 107 -11.23 -3.17 -4.66
N LYS A 108 -11.15 -4.24 -3.88
CA LYS A 108 -10.62 -4.15 -2.52
C LYS A 108 -9.11 -4.32 -2.56
N VAL A 109 -8.40 -3.35 -2.03
CA VAL A 109 -6.95 -3.38 -1.86
C VAL A 109 -6.62 -3.42 -0.38
N THR A 110 -5.78 -4.37 0.01
CA THR A 110 -5.15 -4.40 1.33
C THR A 110 -3.67 -4.13 1.15
N TRP A 111 -3.17 -3.12 1.84
CA TRP A 111 -1.76 -2.75 1.88
C TRP A 111 -1.23 -2.98 3.28
N GLU A 112 -0.23 -3.86 3.38
CA GLU A 112 0.42 -4.19 4.65
C GLU A 112 1.91 -3.88 4.58
N MET A 113 2.41 -3.21 5.60
CA MET A 113 3.81 -2.89 5.78
C MET A 113 4.29 -3.47 7.11
N ARG A 114 5.46 -4.12 7.11
CA ARG A 114 6.07 -4.70 8.31
C ARG A 114 7.55 -4.41 8.37
N LEU A 115 8.05 -4.24 9.59
CA LEU A 115 9.48 -4.29 9.90
C LEU A 115 9.79 -5.62 10.55
N ILE A 116 10.67 -6.39 9.94
CA ILE A 116 11.06 -7.73 10.38
C ILE A 116 12.50 -7.66 10.83
N SER A 117 12.77 -7.95 12.10
CA SER A 117 14.14 -7.97 12.64
C SER A 117 14.98 -9.02 11.92
N VAL A 118 16.22 -8.67 11.56
CA VAL A 118 17.22 -9.57 10.97
C VAL A 118 18.38 -9.76 11.96
N SER A 119 18.79 -8.66 12.61
CA SER A 119 19.83 -8.65 13.67
C SER A 119 19.58 -7.47 14.60
N ASP A 120 20.45 -7.26 15.57
CA ASP A 120 20.40 -6.11 16.49
C ASP A 120 20.65 -4.76 15.79
N SER A 121 21.15 -4.77 14.55
CA SER A 121 21.48 -3.56 13.77
C SER A 121 20.78 -3.49 12.41
N GLU A 122 19.96 -4.48 12.07
CA GLU A 122 19.32 -4.56 10.75
C GLU A 122 17.90 -5.10 10.84
N CYS A 123 17.02 -4.54 10.01
CA CYS A 123 15.69 -5.08 9.76
C CYS A 123 15.37 -5.13 8.25
N LYS A 124 14.24 -5.74 7.92
CA LYS A 124 13.68 -5.69 6.56
C LYS A 124 12.38 -4.93 6.60
N PHE A 125 12.19 -4.05 5.65
CA PHE A 125 10.90 -3.48 5.31
C PHE A 125 10.19 -4.43 4.32
N GLN A 126 9.08 -5.01 4.74
CA GLN A 126 8.24 -5.87 3.90
C GLN A 126 6.99 -5.10 3.48
N ASN A 127 6.72 -5.09 2.18
CA ASN A 127 5.57 -4.45 1.55
C ASN A 127 4.70 -5.49 0.87
N THR A 128 3.45 -5.61 1.31
CA THR A 128 2.48 -6.58 0.80
C THR A 128 1.27 -5.85 0.22
N VAL A 129 0.94 -6.13 -1.03
CA VAL A 129 -0.27 -5.64 -1.69
C VAL A 129 -1.14 -6.83 -2.09
N LEU A 130 -2.36 -6.88 -1.56
CA LEU A 130 -3.39 -7.87 -1.89
C LEU A 130 -4.55 -7.17 -2.59
N VAL A 131 -4.93 -7.66 -3.76
CA VAL A 131 -6.10 -7.17 -4.51
C VAL A 131 -7.17 -8.26 -4.62
N GLU A 132 -8.39 -7.88 -4.27
CA GLU A 132 -9.54 -8.77 -4.19
C GLU A 132 -10.75 -8.17 -4.93
N HIS A 133 -11.61 -9.04 -5.46
CA HIS A 133 -12.89 -8.64 -6.06
C HIS A 133 -13.96 -9.72 -5.84
N PRO A 134 -15.25 -9.37 -5.66
CA PRO A 134 -16.28 -10.39 -5.40
C PRO A 134 -16.68 -11.22 -6.63
N ASN A 135 -16.31 -10.80 -7.85
CA ASN A 135 -16.68 -11.49 -9.08
C ASN A 135 -15.51 -12.33 -9.62
N PHE A 136 -15.74 -13.63 -9.80
CA PHE A 136 -14.74 -14.58 -10.33
C PHE A 136 -14.28 -14.25 -11.78
N ILE A 137 -15.16 -13.66 -12.60
CA ILE A 137 -14.81 -13.25 -13.96
C ILE A 137 -13.68 -12.23 -13.93
N MET A 138 -13.67 -11.33 -12.94
CA MET A 138 -12.60 -10.35 -12.75
C MET A 138 -11.25 -11.02 -12.47
N LYS A 139 -11.24 -12.19 -11.83
CA LYS A 139 -10.01 -12.96 -11.62
C LYS A 139 -9.42 -13.43 -12.96
N ILE A 140 -10.26 -13.92 -13.86
CA ILE A 140 -9.83 -14.36 -15.20
C ILE A 140 -9.34 -13.15 -16.01
N LEU A 141 -10.10 -12.07 -16.03
CA LEU A 141 -9.75 -10.85 -16.77
C LEU A 141 -8.45 -10.23 -16.26
N SER A 142 -8.25 -10.16 -14.94
CA SER A 142 -7.01 -9.62 -14.35
C SER A 142 -5.79 -10.50 -14.67
N ALA A 143 -5.95 -11.82 -14.75
CA ALA A 143 -4.88 -12.73 -15.14
C ALA A 143 -4.51 -12.54 -16.62
N LEU A 144 -5.50 -12.44 -17.51
CA LEU A 144 -5.29 -12.20 -18.93
C LEU A 144 -4.66 -10.83 -19.21
N ALA A 145 -5.02 -9.81 -18.44
CA ALA A 145 -4.47 -8.47 -18.53
C ALA A 145 -3.11 -8.30 -17.81
N LEU A 146 -2.51 -9.39 -17.33
CA LEU A 146 -1.24 -9.37 -16.59
C LEU A 146 -1.25 -8.42 -15.36
N GLY A 147 -2.42 -8.21 -14.75
CA GLY A 147 -2.60 -7.28 -13.62
C GLY A 147 -1.64 -7.58 -12.47
N GLY A 148 -1.48 -8.85 -12.09
CA GLY A 148 -0.53 -9.26 -11.06
C GLY A 148 0.94 -8.99 -11.41
N TYR A 149 1.30 -9.05 -12.70
CA TYR A 149 2.65 -8.72 -13.17
C TYR A 149 2.95 -7.23 -12.97
N PHE A 150 2.04 -6.34 -13.39
CA PHE A 150 2.25 -4.90 -13.27
C PHE A 150 2.27 -4.44 -11.82
N VAL A 151 1.38 -4.96 -10.96
CA VAL A 151 1.38 -4.62 -9.53
C VAL A 151 2.64 -5.17 -8.86
N ARG A 152 3.11 -6.36 -9.22
CA ARG A 152 4.38 -6.87 -8.70
C ARG A 152 5.55 -5.99 -9.11
N LYS A 153 5.63 -5.56 -10.37
CA LYS A 153 6.69 -4.66 -10.84
C LYS A 153 6.67 -3.30 -10.16
N HIS A 154 5.48 -2.77 -9.91
CA HIS A 154 5.31 -1.55 -9.15
C HIS A 154 5.78 -1.74 -7.70
N ASN A 155 5.36 -2.81 -7.02
CA ASN A 155 5.78 -3.13 -5.65
C ASN A 155 7.31 -3.37 -5.54
N GLU A 156 7.92 -4.01 -6.53
CA GLU A 156 9.38 -4.17 -6.63
C GLU A 156 10.12 -2.82 -6.76
N GLU A 157 9.51 -1.82 -7.42
CA GLU A 157 10.06 -0.47 -7.57
C GLU A 157 9.90 0.35 -6.30
N GLU A 158 8.70 0.39 -5.72
CA GLU A 158 8.39 1.25 -4.57
C GLU A 158 9.01 0.76 -3.26
N THR A 159 9.08 -0.55 -3.03
CA THR A 159 9.50 -1.12 -1.74
C THR A 159 10.86 -0.63 -1.27
N PRO A 160 11.95 -0.66 -2.09
CA PRO A 160 13.25 -0.13 -1.67
C PRO A 160 13.23 1.39 -1.47
N LEU A 161 12.43 2.13 -2.23
CA LEU A 161 12.32 3.57 -2.11
C LEU A 161 11.53 3.99 -0.86
N PHE A 162 10.50 3.23 -0.48
CA PHE A 162 9.83 3.40 0.81
C PHE A 162 10.78 3.12 1.99
N ALA A 163 11.54 2.03 1.92
CA ALA A 163 12.54 1.68 2.95
C ALA A 163 13.60 2.79 3.10
N GLU A 164 14.08 3.34 1.99
CA GLU A 164 15.03 4.45 1.98
C GLU A 164 14.41 5.75 2.54
N ASN A 165 13.18 6.08 2.16
CA ASN A 165 12.47 7.25 2.68
C ASN A 165 12.22 7.13 4.19
N LEU A 166 11.76 5.95 4.66
CA LEU A 166 11.59 5.67 6.09
C LEU A 166 12.89 5.89 6.86
N TYR A 167 14.02 5.34 6.35
CA TYR A 167 15.33 5.52 6.96
C TYR A 167 15.75 7.00 6.99
N LYS A 168 15.65 7.72 5.88
CA LYS A 168 16.02 9.13 5.78
C LYS A 168 15.23 10.00 6.75
N ARG A 169 13.92 9.83 6.82
CA ARG A 169 13.05 10.61 7.71
C ARG A 169 13.31 10.32 9.18
N THR A 170 13.71 9.09 9.52
CA THR A 170 14.04 8.73 10.90
C THR A 170 15.38 9.32 11.36
N PHE A 171 16.41 9.36 10.48
CA PHE A 171 17.78 9.67 10.90
C PHE A 171 18.37 10.95 10.30
N LYS A 172 17.83 11.48 9.17
CA LYS A 172 18.43 12.64 8.46
C LYS A 172 17.62 13.93 8.54
N GLU A 173 16.33 13.87 8.84
CA GLU A 173 15.52 15.07 9.03
C GLU A 173 15.67 15.70 10.44
N ASN A 174 16.46 15.06 11.31
CA ASN A 174 16.77 15.57 12.66
C ASN A 174 18.17 16.24 12.74
N GLU A 175 18.88 16.41 11.62
CA GLU A 175 20.12 17.19 11.49
C GLU A 175 19.84 18.58 10.88
#